data_f25f7d54308fc2326bd04bb122c809c6
#
_entry.id   f25f7d54308fc2326bd04bb122c809c6
#
_cell.length_a   1.000
_cell.length_b   1.000
_cell.length_c   1.000
_cell.angle_alpha   90.00
_cell.angle_beta   90.00
_cell.angle_gamma   90.00
#
_symmetry.space_group_name_H-M   'P 1'
#
loop_
_entity.id
_entity.type
_entity.pdbx_description
1 polymer ?
#
loop_
_entity_poly.entity_id
_entity_poly.type
_entity_poly.pdbx_seq_one_letter_code
_entity_poly.pdbx_strand_id
1 'polypeptide(L)'
;ARQHFLLAKKIFPKNIKIELLSGKSTYRDKKNILDRLFKKNIDIIFGTHALFQKKIEFRKLGLIIIDEQHKFGVNQRKKLSDKAGKDCDVLLMTATPIPRTLTMTIYGDMDLSIIREKPNNRKPVKTYSKLESKIDDVIRFIKKEIRLGNQIFWVCPLIEESKKIDHTSAVKKSEYLKKIFPNQVYLLHGKTT
;
A
#
# COMPACT_ATOMS: atom_id res chain seq x y z
N ALA A 1 -4.34 -6.86 3.34
CA ALA A 1 -4.47 -8.18 3.98
C ALA A 1 -5.91 -8.71 3.88
N ARG A 2 -6.96 -8.01 4.39
CA ARG A 2 -8.35 -8.52 4.37
C ARG A 2 -8.86 -8.83 2.95
N GLN A 3 -8.58 -7.98 1.98
CA GLN A 3 -8.99 -8.19 0.59
C GLN A 3 -8.35 -9.46 0.00
N HIS A 4 -7.05 -9.65 0.19
CA HIS A 4 -6.34 -10.85 -0.27
C HIS A 4 -6.84 -12.12 0.44
N PHE A 5 -7.11 -12.04 1.74
CA PHE A 5 -7.72 -13.13 2.48
C PHE A 5 -9.08 -13.56 1.92
N LEU A 6 -9.97 -12.59 1.62
CA LEU A 6 -11.29 -12.88 1.04
C LEU A 6 -11.17 -13.47 -0.38
N LEU A 7 -10.22 -12.99 -1.17
CA LEU A 7 -9.94 -13.52 -2.49
C LEU A 7 -9.39 -14.95 -2.40
N ALA A 8 -8.44 -15.19 -1.51
CA ALA A 8 -7.88 -16.52 -1.31
C ALA A 8 -8.95 -17.53 -0.90
N LYS A 9 -9.87 -17.17 -0.01
CA LYS A 9 -11.00 -18.05 0.36
C LYS A 9 -11.95 -18.40 -0.80
N LYS A 10 -11.96 -17.57 -1.86
CA LYS A 10 -12.76 -17.87 -3.07
C LYS A 10 -12.02 -18.78 -4.05
N ILE A 11 -10.70 -18.67 -4.10
CA ILE A 11 -9.87 -19.36 -5.09
C ILE A 11 -9.41 -20.72 -4.60
N PHE A 12 -8.99 -20.82 -3.33
CA PHE A 12 -8.47 -22.08 -2.78
C PHE A 12 -9.58 -23.06 -2.39
N PRO A 13 -9.34 -24.35 -2.54
CA PRO A 13 -10.27 -25.39 -2.11
C PRO A 13 -10.55 -25.33 -0.59
N LYS A 14 -11.71 -25.84 -0.16
CA LYS A 14 -12.16 -25.77 1.24
C LYS A 14 -11.27 -26.55 2.23
N ASN A 15 -10.50 -27.51 1.77
CA ASN A 15 -9.54 -28.26 2.59
C ASN A 15 -8.31 -27.43 2.99
N ILE A 16 -8.01 -26.32 2.29
CA ILE A 16 -6.94 -25.41 2.67
C ILE A 16 -7.41 -24.46 3.78
N LYS A 17 -6.72 -24.53 4.92
CA LYS A 17 -7.05 -23.76 6.12
C LYS A 17 -6.40 -22.39 6.06
N ILE A 18 -7.20 -21.36 5.78
CA ILE A 18 -6.76 -19.97 5.57
C ILE A 18 -7.23 -19.10 6.72
N GLU A 19 -6.33 -18.34 7.33
CA GLU A 19 -6.62 -17.45 8.46
C GLU A 19 -6.14 -16.01 8.21
N LEU A 20 -6.75 -15.08 8.96
CA LEU A 20 -6.40 -13.65 8.93
C LEU A 20 -6.04 -13.16 10.32
N LEU A 21 -4.81 -12.70 10.52
CA LEU A 21 -4.35 -12.05 11.73
C LEU A 21 -4.16 -10.54 11.49
N SER A 22 -4.96 -9.72 12.16
CA SER A 22 -4.92 -8.27 12.02
C SER A 22 -4.85 -7.57 13.38
N GLY A 23 -4.51 -6.29 13.40
CA GLY A 23 -4.54 -5.46 14.60
C GLY A 23 -5.93 -5.38 15.25
N LYS A 24 -7.00 -5.55 14.45
CA LYS A 24 -8.40 -5.51 14.89
C LYS A 24 -8.90 -6.86 15.46
N SER A 25 -8.11 -7.94 15.36
CA SER A 25 -8.48 -9.24 15.92
C SER A 25 -8.53 -9.17 17.43
N THR A 26 -9.54 -9.78 18.06
CA THR A 26 -9.67 -9.83 19.52
C THR A 26 -8.51 -10.61 20.15
N TYR A 27 -8.26 -10.43 21.44
CA TYR A 27 -7.22 -11.17 22.14
C TYR A 27 -7.48 -12.70 22.08
N ARG A 28 -8.74 -13.11 22.21
CA ARG A 28 -9.16 -14.52 22.15
C ARG A 28 -8.91 -15.12 20.78
N ASP A 29 -9.26 -14.39 19.70
CA ASP A 29 -9.01 -14.85 18.34
C ASP A 29 -7.51 -14.97 18.04
N LYS A 30 -6.72 -13.99 18.48
CA LYS A 30 -5.26 -14.04 18.34
C LYS A 30 -4.68 -15.27 19.02
N LYS A 31 -5.09 -15.59 20.26
CA LYS A 31 -4.62 -16.76 20.99
C LYS A 31 -4.98 -18.05 20.26
N ASN A 32 -6.23 -18.17 19.79
CA ASN A 32 -6.68 -19.34 19.03
C ASN A 32 -5.88 -19.53 17.73
N ILE A 33 -5.66 -18.44 16.96
CA ILE A 33 -4.86 -18.50 15.73
C ILE A 33 -3.43 -18.95 16.04
N LEU A 34 -2.80 -18.43 17.09
CA LEU A 34 -1.44 -18.82 17.49
C LEU A 34 -1.34 -20.29 17.88
N ASP A 35 -2.29 -20.80 18.66
CA ASP A 35 -2.34 -22.21 19.03
C ASP A 35 -2.51 -23.13 17.82
N ARG A 36 -3.33 -22.72 16.85
CA ARG A 36 -3.54 -23.45 15.60
C ARG A 36 -2.33 -23.39 14.67
N LEU A 37 -1.62 -22.25 14.61
CA LEU A 37 -0.33 -22.12 13.90
C LEU A 37 0.71 -23.09 14.46
N PHE A 38 0.87 -23.11 15.77
CA PHE A 38 1.81 -24.02 16.44
C PHE A 38 1.47 -25.50 16.18
N LYS A 39 0.19 -25.85 16.14
CA LYS A 39 -0.30 -27.21 15.84
C LYS A 39 -0.30 -27.58 14.35
N LYS A 40 0.23 -26.73 13.46
CA LYS A 40 0.20 -26.89 11.99
C LYS A 40 -1.22 -27.02 11.42
N ASN A 41 -2.20 -26.41 12.05
CA ASN A 41 -3.59 -26.43 11.63
C ASN A 41 -3.99 -25.21 10.81
N ILE A 42 -3.02 -24.49 10.23
CA ILE A 42 -3.21 -23.38 9.31
C ILE A 42 -2.21 -23.57 8.18
N ASP A 43 -2.70 -23.56 6.94
CA ASP A 43 -1.88 -23.71 5.74
C ASP A 43 -1.43 -22.34 5.21
N ILE A 44 -2.33 -21.36 5.23
CA ILE A 44 -2.06 -19.99 4.75
C ILE A 44 -2.52 -18.98 5.80
N ILE A 45 -1.66 -18.06 6.18
CA ILE A 45 -2.03 -16.95 7.05
C ILE A 45 -1.80 -15.60 6.38
N PHE A 46 -2.82 -14.77 6.36
CA PHE A 46 -2.75 -13.38 5.96
C PHE A 46 -2.63 -12.49 7.19
N GLY A 47 -1.85 -11.41 7.08
CA GLY A 47 -1.76 -10.46 8.17
C GLY A 47 -1.08 -9.16 7.78
N THR A 48 -1.03 -8.26 8.73
CA THR A 48 -0.28 -7.01 8.64
C THR A 48 0.98 -7.12 9.51
N HIS A 49 1.48 -6.01 10.03
CA HIS A 49 2.61 -5.98 10.97
C HIS A 49 2.44 -6.93 12.18
N ALA A 50 1.22 -7.40 12.45
CA ALA A 50 0.96 -8.37 13.51
C ALA A 50 1.77 -9.65 13.35
N LEU A 51 2.01 -10.11 12.10
CA LEU A 51 2.78 -11.34 11.82
C LEU A 51 4.27 -11.23 12.18
N PHE A 52 4.80 -10.01 12.31
CA PHE A 52 6.20 -9.78 12.69
C PHE A 52 6.46 -9.78 14.19
N GLN A 53 5.41 -9.87 15.02
CA GLN A 53 5.56 -9.86 16.48
C GLN A 53 6.36 -11.09 16.97
N LYS A 54 7.23 -10.90 17.97
CA LYS A 54 8.10 -11.95 18.53
C LYS A 54 7.33 -13.21 18.98
N LYS A 55 6.10 -13.02 19.47
CA LYS A 55 5.23 -14.09 19.99
C LYS A 55 4.66 -15.03 18.92
N ILE A 56 4.82 -14.71 17.65
CA ILE A 56 4.33 -15.57 16.56
C ILE A 56 5.45 -16.49 16.12
N GLU A 57 5.24 -17.77 16.29
CA GLU A 57 6.18 -18.81 15.89
C GLU A 57 5.55 -19.67 14.81
N PHE A 58 6.31 -19.91 13.75
CA PHE A 58 5.95 -20.80 12.66
C PHE A 58 6.73 -22.09 12.80
N ARG A 59 6.06 -23.21 12.96
CA ARG A 59 6.74 -24.51 13.13
C ARG A 59 7.41 -24.99 11.84
N LYS A 60 6.82 -24.66 10.68
CA LYS A 60 7.38 -24.92 9.36
C LYS A 60 6.84 -23.87 8.39
N LEU A 61 7.65 -22.90 8.04
CA LEU A 61 7.29 -21.85 7.10
C LEU A 61 8.04 -22.11 5.79
N GLY A 62 7.31 -22.34 4.71
CA GLY A 62 7.88 -22.66 3.40
C GLY A 62 7.93 -21.47 2.46
N LEU A 63 7.00 -20.51 2.61
CA LEU A 63 6.93 -19.34 1.74
C LEU A 63 6.46 -18.11 2.51
N ILE A 64 7.14 -16.99 2.28
CA ILE A 64 6.74 -15.66 2.74
C ILE A 64 6.45 -14.79 1.53
N ILE A 65 5.30 -14.13 1.52
CA ILE A 65 4.94 -13.15 0.50
C ILE A 65 4.74 -11.80 1.16
N ILE A 66 5.52 -10.78 0.76
CA ILE A 66 5.44 -9.41 1.26
C ILE A 66 4.99 -8.51 0.12
N ASP A 67 3.78 -8.00 0.22
CA ASP A 67 3.23 -7.03 -0.71
C ASP A 67 3.52 -5.60 -0.24
N GLU A 68 3.83 -4.68 -1.18
CA GLU A 68 4.19 -3.30 -0.89
C GLU A 68 5.35 -3.17 0.12
N GLN A 69 6.46 -3.80 -0.21
CA GLN A 69 7.63 -3.92 0.68
C GLN A 69 8.12 -2.59 1.27
N HIS A 70 7.90 -1.44 0.60
CA HIS A 70 8.28 -0.12 1.08
C HIS A 70 7.58 0.29 2.39
N LYS A 71 6.45 -0.35 2.71
CA LYS A 71 5.72 -0.16 3.99
C LYS A 71 6.37 -0.88 5.17
N PHE A 72 7.41 -1.69 4.91
CA PHE A 72 8.10 -2.46 5.94
C PHE A 72 9.54 -2.01 6.08
N GLY A 73 9.96 -1.68 7.31
CA GLY A 73 11.34 -1.34 7.61
C GLY A 73 12.28 -2.54 7.45
N VAL A 74 13.57 -2.27 7.22
CA VAL A 74 14.62 -3.30 7.05
C VAL A 74 14.63 -4.30 8.21
N ASN A 75 14.55 -3.81 9.46
CA ASN A 75 14.53 -4.64 10.66
C ASN A 75 13.30 -5.57 10.76
N GLN A 76 12.16 -5.17 10.20
CA GLN A 76 10.96 -5.99 10.20
C GLN A 76 11.07 -7.15 9.21
N ARG A 77 11.66 -6.89 8.05
CA ARG A 77 11.93 -7.92 7.03
C ARG A 77 12.93 -8.94 7.54
N LYS A 78 14.03 -8.49 8.15
CA LYS A 78 15.03 -9.36 8.77
C LYS A 78 14.40 -10.28 9.82
N LYS A 79 13.56 -9.75 10.71
CA LYS A 79 12.86 -10.56 11.72
C LYS A 79 11.96 -11.63 11.12
N LEU A 80 11.38 -11.42 9.95
CA LEU A 80 10.56 -12.42 9.30
C LEU A 80 11.42 -13.49 8.63
N SER A 81 12.50 -13.09 7.97
CA SER A 81 13.51 -13.99 7.43
C SER A 81 14.13 -14.87 8.53
N ASP A 82 14.46 -14.29 9.67
CA ASP A 82 15.03 -15.03 10.82
C ASP A 82 14.04 -16.09 11.37
N LYS A 83 12.72 -15.83 11.29
CA LYS A 83 11.67 -16.79 11.68
C LYS A 83 11.48 -17.93 10.68
N ALA A 84 11.81 -17.68 9.44
CA ALA A 84 11.59 -18.61 8.34
C ALA A 84 12.55 -19.79 8.33
N GLY A 85 13.76 -19.60 8.87
CA GLY A 85 14.83 -20.60 8.72
C GLY A 85 15.44 -20.59 7.32
N LYS A 86 16.40 -21.49 7.07
CA LYS A 86 17.15 -21.53 5.80
C LYS A 86 16.35 -22.05 4.60
N ASP A 87 15.27 -22.79 4.85
CA ASP A 87 14.50 -23.49 3.80
C ASP A 87 13.21 -22.76 3.44
N CYS A 88 13.11 -21.45 3.63
CA CYS A 88 11.92 -20.68 3.35
C CYS A 88 12.15 -19.70 2.20
N ASP A 89 11.35 -19.82 1.16
CA ASP A 89 11.35 -18.90 0.04
C ASP A 89 10.70 -17.57 0.43
N VAL A 90 11.21 -16.46 -0.14
CA VAL A 90 10.72 -15.11 0.13
C VAL A 90 10.40 -14.41 -1.18
N LEU A 91 9.13 -14.05 -1.38
CA LEU A 91 8.66 -13.25 -2.49
C LEU A 91 8.36 -11.82 -2.03
N LEU A 92 9.12 -10.87 -2.54
CA LEU A 92 8.88 -9.44 -2.34
C LEU A 92 8.18 -8.84 -3.55
N MET A 93 7.06 -8.15 -3.33
CA MET A 93 6.32 -7.49 -4.39
C MET A 93 6.27 -5.98 -4.14
N THR A 94 6.39 -5.19 -5.21
CA THR A 94 6.25 -3.74 -5.14
C THR A 94 5.71 -3.17 -6.45
N ALA A 95 4.88 -2.14 -6.36
CA ALA A 95 4.42 -1.38 -7.52
C ALA A 95 5.44 -0.31 -7.96
N THR A 96 6.40 0.03 -7.11
CA THR A 96 7.46 0.99 -7.42
C THR A 96 8.69 0.24 -7.92
N PRO A 97 9.12 0.42 -9.18
CA PRO A 97 10.31 -0.26 -9.69
C PRO A 97 11.54 0.18 -8.91
N ILE A 98 12.25 -0.80 -8.35
CA ILE A 98 13.55 -0.58 -7.73
C ILE A 98 14.61 -0.93 -8.76
N PRO A 99 15.60 -0.07 -9.03
CA PRO A 99 16.70 -0.39 -9.94
C PRO A 99 17.37 -1.70 -9.52
N ARG A 100 17.67 -2.57 -10.50
CA ARG A 100 18.28 -3.89 -10.25
C ARG A 100 19.56 -3.80 -9.42
N THR A 101 20.41 -2.82 -9.69
CA THR A 101 21.63 -2.56 -8.94
C THR A 101 21.37 -2.31 -7.46
N LEU A 102 20.33 -1.50 -7.15
CA LEU A 102 19.93 -1.22 -5.77
C LEU A 102 19.34 -2.46 -5.09
N THR A 103 18.59 -3.28 -5.83
CA THR A 103 18.05 -4.54 -5.31
C THR A 103 19.18 -5.50 -4.93
N MET A 104 20.16 -5.68 -5.79
CA MET A 104 21.35 -6.53 -5.52
C MET A 104 22.16 -6.01 -4.34
N THR A 105 22.33 -4.69 -4.21
CA THR A 105 23.08 -4.07 -3.10
C THR A 105 22.38 -4.25 -1.75
N ILE A 106 21.05 -4.18 -1.72
CA ILE A 106 20.27 -4.22 -0.48
C ILE A 106 19.92 -5.65 -0.06
N TYR A 107 19.69 -6.55 -1.03
CA TYR A 107 19.10 -7.87 -0.78
C TYR A 107 20.03 -9.04 -1.15
N GLY A 108 21.18 -8.78 -1.76
CA GLY A 108 22.10 -9.85 -2.21
C GLY A 108 21.54 -10.61 -3.41
N ASP A 109 21.65 -11.92 -3.39
CA ASP A 109 21.24 -12.82 -4.48
C ASP A 109 19.72 -12.99 -4.52
N MET A 110 19.02 -12.03 -5.12
CA MET A 110 17.59 -12.13 -5.39
C MET A 110 17.32 -12.11 -6.90
N ASP A 111 16.52 -13.05 -7.37
CA ASP A 111 16.00 -13.02 -8.72
C ASP A 111 14.95 -11.94 -8.89
N LEU A 112 15.01 -11.22 -10.00
CA LEU A 112 14.10 -10.11 -10.30
C LEU A 112 13.19 -10.47 -11.48
N SER A 113 11.89 -10.48 -11.23
CA SER A 113 10.85 -10.61 -12.24
C SER A 113 10.07 -9.31 -12.39
N ILE A 114 9.89 -8.82 -13.62
CA ILE A 114 9.21 -7.57 -13.91
C ILE A 114 7.99 -7.84 -14.78
N ILE A 115 6.81 -7.50 -14.30
CA ILE A 115 5.56 -7.49 -15.08
C ILE A 115 5.45 -6.12 -15.76
N ARG A 116 5.72 -6.07 -17.09
CA ARG A 116 5.69 -4.82 -17.88
C ARG A 116 4.32 -4.52 -18.46
N GLU A 117 3.49 -5.53 -18.60
CA GLU A 117 2.17 -5.41 -19.22
C GLU A 117 1.19 -4.67 -18.29
N LYS A 118 0.38 -3.83 -18.90
CA LYS A 118 -0.73 -3.16 -18.21
C LYS A 118 -2.04 -3.85 -18.60
N PRO A 119 -3.04 -3.86 -17.69
CA PRO A 119 -4.37 -4.36 -18.05
C PRO A 119 -4.91 -3.67 -19.30
N ASN A 120 -5.50 -4.43 -20.22
CA ASN A 120 -5.96 -3.97 -21.54
C ASN A 120 -6.91 -2.76 -21.49
N ASN A 121 -7.65 -2.58 -20.40
CA ASN A 121 -8.60 -1.48 -20.21
C ASN A 121 -7.99 -0.21 -19.59
N ARG A 122 -6.68 -0.18 -19.33
CA ARG A 122 -6.03 0.96 -18.69
C ARG A 122 -5.52 1.93 -19.75
N LYS A 123 -6.17 3.09 -19.85
CA LYS A 123 -5.71 4.19 -20.71
C LYS A 123 -4.32 4.69 -20.28
N PRO A 124 -3.45 5.08 -21.20
CA PRO A 124 -2.15 5.65 -20.85
C PRO A 124 -2.33 6.95 -20.09
N VAL A 125 -1.54 7.12 -19.02
CA VAL A 125 -1.51 8.37 -18.24
C VAL A 125 -0.60 9.36 -18.95
N LYS A 126 -1.09 10.57 -19.20
CA LYS A 126 -0.31 11.70 -19.73
C LYS A 126 0.08 12.62 -18.57
N THR A 127 1.38 12.84 -18.41
CA THR A 127 1.91 13.71 -17.34
C THR A 127 2.51 14.97 -17.98
N TYR A 128 2.14 16.14 -17.42
CA TYR A 128 2.63 17.43 -17.88
C TYR A 128 3.17 18.20 -16.68
N SER A 129 4.29 18.88 -16.88
CA SER A 129 4.82 19.87 -15.95
C SER A 129 4.41 21.27 -16.39
N LYS A 130 3.94 22.09 -15.47
CA LYS A 130 3.55 23.49 -15.70
C LYS A 130 4.15 24.39 -14.64
N LEU A 131 4.60 25.58 -15.04
CA LEU A 131 5.01 26.63 -14.11
C LEU A 131 3.80 27.12 -13.31
N GLU A 132 4.02 27.53 -12.07
CA GLU A 132 2.95 28.04 -11.21
C GLU A 132 2.28 29.30 -11.79
N SER A 133 3.02 30.13 -12.54
CA SER A 133 2.48 31.26 -13.29
C SER A 133 1.43 30.88 -14.34
N LYS A 134 1.31 29.60 -14.72
CA LYS A 134 0.32 29.08 -15.67
C LYS A 134 -0.86 28.38 -14.98
N ILE A 135 -1.14 28.74 -13.74
CA ILE A 135 -2.24 28.18 -12.97
C ILE A 135 -3.60 28.34 -13.65
N ASP A 136 -3.81 29.45 -14.35
CA ASP A 136 -5.06 29.72 -15.07
C ASP A 136 -5.31 28.74 -16.20
N ASP A 137 -4.25 28.26 -16.88
CA ASP A 137 -4.36 27.21 -17.88
C ASP A 137 -4.82 25.91 -17.26
N VAL A 138 -4.28 25.58 -16.08
CA VAL A 138 -4.69 24.39 -15.31
C VAL A 138 -6.14 24.49 -14.88
N ILE A 139 -6.58 25.65 -14.39
CA ILE A 139 -7.98 25.89 -14.01
C ILE A 139 -8.91 25.75 -15.22
N ARG A 140 -8.54 26.29 -16.39
CA ARG A 140 -9.33 26.12 -17.63
C ARG A 140 -9.43 24.65 -18.03
N PHE A 141 -8.36 23.90 -17.95
CA PHE A 141 -8.34 22.48 -18.20
C PHE A 141 -9.26 21.73 -17.23
N ILE A 142 -9.17 22.00 -15.93
CA ILE A 142 -10.03 21.40 -14.90
C ILE A 142 -11.51 21.70 -15.19
N LYS A 143 -11.87 22.92 -15.54
CA LYS A 143 -13.26 23.26 -15.92
C LYS A 143 -13.79 22.40 -17.06
N LYS A 144 -12.94 22.14 -18.06
CA LYS A 144 -13.29 21.25 -19.18
C LYS A 144 -13.51 19.83 -18.71
N GLU A 145 -12.61 19.28 -17.89
CA GLU A 145 -12.69 17.92 -17.41
C GLU A 145 -13.92 17.67 -16.50
N ILE A 146 -14.25 18.65 -15.64
CA ILE A 146 -15.45 18.59 -14.80
C ILE A 146 -16.73 18.55 -15.66
N ARG A 147 -16.80 19.36 -16.73
CA ARG A 147 -17.95 19.33 -17.66
C ARG A 147 -18.11 17.98 -18.37
N LEU A 148 -17.02 17.25 -18.55
CA LEU A 148 -17.01 15.88 -19.10
C LEU A 148 -17.36 14.81 -18.05
N GLY A 149 -17.66 15.20 -16.80
CA GLY A 149 -17.98 14.28 -15.71
C GLY A 149 -16.76 13.65 -15.04
N ASN A 150 -15.55 14.13 -15.33
CA ASN A 150 -14.33 13.59 -14.73
C ASN A 150 -14.10 14.15 -13.33
N GLN A 151 -13.56 13.31 -12.44
CA GLN A 151 -13.15 13.69 -11.09
C GLN A 151 -11.71 14.19 -11.08
N ILE A 152 -11.45 15.22 -10.27
CA ILE A 152 -10.13 15.85 -10.14
C ILE A 152 -9.61 15.67 -8.71
N PHE A 153 -8.36 15.23 -8.60
CA PHE A 153 -7.64 15.19 -7.33
C PHE A 153 -6.53 16.25 -7.34
N TRP A 154 -6.67 17.25 -6.48
CA TRP A 154 -5.61 18.24 -6.26
C TRP A 154 -4.82 17.88 -5.00
N VAL A 155 -3.60 17.42 -5.18
CA VAL A 155 -2.76 16.96 -4.06
C VAL A 155 -1.85 18.11 -3.62
N CYS A 156 -1.88 18.43 -2.32
CA CYS A 156 -1.02 19.40 -1.68
C CYS A 156 -0.04 18.71 -0.72
N PRO A 157 1.22 19.14 -0.62
CA PRO A 157 2.22 18.52 0.26
C PRO A 157 1.96 18.81 1.73
N LEU A 158 1.25 19.89 2.07
CA LEU A 158 0.98 20.33 3.43
C LEU A 158 -0.52 20.45 3.68
N ILE A 159 -0.96 20.17 4.92
CA ILE A 159 -2.35 20.37 5.39
C ILE A 159 -2.55 21.85 5.72
N GLU A 160 -1.64 22.40 6.53
CA GLU A 160 -1.63 23.80 7.00
C GLU A 160 -0.32 24.47 6.58
N GLU A 161 -0.27 25.81 6.56
CA GLU A 161 0.95 26.53 6.24
C GLU A 161 2.04 26.28 7.29
N SER A 162 3.27 26.14 6.81
CA SER A 162 4.47 26.08 7.63
C SER A 162 5.35 27.29 7.34
N LYS A 163 5.80 28.00 8.38
CA LYS A 163 6.73 29.14 8.25
C LYS A 163 8.08 28.76 7.61
N LYS A 164 8.37 27.46 7.47
CA LYS A 164 9.63 26.91 6.95
C LYS A 164 9.57 26.45 5.49
N ILE A 165 8.38 26.36 4.91
CA ILE A 165 8.20 25.76 3.57
C ILE A 165 7.22 26.63 2.79
N ASP A 166 7.68 27.18 1.67
CA ASP A 166 6.93 28.07 0.78
C ASP A 166 5.97 27.29 -0.14
N HIS A 167 5.09 26.48 0.45
CA HIS A 167 4.08 25.75 -0.28
C HIS A 167 2.68 26.07 0.24
N THR A 168 1.77 26.35 -0.68
CA THR A 168 0.36 26.58 -0.36
C THR A 168 -0.26 25.34 0.28
N SER A 169 -0.83 25.50 1.45
CA SER A 169 -1.48 24.42 2.19
C SER A 169 -2.75 23.91 1.51
N ALA A 170 -3.15 22.67 1.82
CA ALA A 170 -4.39 22.09 1.30
C ALA A 170 -5.62 22.92 1.69
N VAL A 171 -5.63 23.51 2.89
CA VAL A 171 -6.73 24.37 3.38
C VAL A 171 -6.86 25.62 2.52
N LYS A 172 -5.79 26.40 2.36
CA LYS A 172 -5.82 27.62 1.52
C LYS A 172 -6.15 27.30 0.06
N LYS A 173 -5.57 26.24 -0.50
CA LYS A 173 -5.87 25.84 -1.87
C LYS A 173 -7.34 25.42 -2.01
N SER A 174 -7.91 24.73 -1.03
CA SER A 174 -9.33 24.40 -1.01
C SER A 174 -10.22 25.63 -1.00
N GLU A 175 -9.91 26.65 -0.17
CA GLU A 175 -10.64 27.92 -0.13
C GLU A 175 -10.59 28.66 -1.46
N TYR A 176 -9.41 28.72 -2.07
CA TYR A 176 -9.22 29.30 -3.40
C TYR A 176 -10.06 28.59 -4.45
N LEU A 177 -10.00 27.25 -4.47
CA LEU A 177 -10.74 26.45 -5.45
C LEU A 177 -12.26 26.51 -5.24
N LYS A 178 -12.76 26.61 -3.99
CA LYS A 178 -14.19 26.81 -3.68
C LYS A 178 -14.76 28.09 -4.27
N LYS A 179 -13.96 29.16 -4.38
CA LYS A 179 -14.38 30.39 -5.05
C LYS A 179 -14.56 30.21 -6.56
N ILE A 180 -13.79 29.32 -7.18
CA ILE A 180 -13.82 29.03 -8.62
C ILE A 180 -14.85 27.97 -8.99
N PHE A 181 -15.05 26.99 -8.11
CA PHE A 181 -15.91 25.83 -8.27
C PHE A 181 -16.86 25.69 -7.07
N PRO A 182 -17.88 26.52 -6.95
CA PRO A 182 -18.83 26.48 -5.82
C PRO A 182 -19.49 25.11 -5.71
N ASN A 183 -19.61 24.58 -4.50
CA ASN A 183 -20.23 23.30 -4.17
C ASN A 183 -19.64 22.04 -4.83
N GLN A 184 -18.46 22.15 -5.45
CA GLN A 184 -17.81 21.02 -6.15
C GLN A 184 -16.45 20.65 -5.52
N VAL A 185 -16.01 21.35 -4.49
CA VAL A 185 -14.69 21.13 -3.86
C VAL A 185 -14.83 20.58 -2.46
N TYR A 186 -14.24 19.43 -2.23
CA TYR A 186 -14.16 18.77 -0.94
C TYR A 186 -12.71 18.71 -0.47
N LEU A 187 -12.49 19.00 0.81
CA LEU A 187 -11.18 18.90 1.44
C LEU A 187 -11.07 17.56 2.20
N LEU A 188 -10.01 16.82 1.91
CA LEU A 188 -9.69 15.57 2.60
C LEU A 188 -8.25 15.60 3.10
N HIS A 189 -8.04 15.34 4.38
CA HIS A 189 -6.71 15.22 4.98
C HIS A 189 -6.73 14.29 6.18
N GLY A 190 -5.56 13.93 6.73
CA GLY A 190 -5.44 12.95 7.82
C GLY A 190 -6.12 13.32 9.14
N LYS A 191 -6.53 14.58 9.33
CA LYS A 191 -7.31 15.04 10.50
C LYS A 191 -8.83 15.08 10.23
N THR A 192 -9.27 14.73 9.01
CA THR A 192 -10.71 14.65 8.67
C THR A 192 -11.28 13.37 9.25
N THR A 193 -12.31 13.47 10.08
CA THR A 193 -13.04 12.36 10.69
C THR A 193 -14.10 11.80 9.75
#